data_dfe36bce487eec09b4ff316b4e138233
#
_entry.id   dfe36bce487eec09b4ff316b4e138233
#
_cell.length_a   1.000
_cell.length_b   1.000
_cell.length_c   1.000
_cell.angle_alpha   90.00
_cell.angle_beta   90.00
_cell.angle_gamma   90.00
#
_symmetry.space_group_name_H-M   'P 1'
#
loop_
_entity.id
_entity.type
_entity.pdbx_description
1 polymer ?
#
loop_
_entity_poly.entity_id
_entity_poly.type
_entity_poly.pdbx_seq_one_letter_code
_entity_poly.pdbx_strand_id
1 'polypeptide(L)'
;VVGAILVFVGLIVISINWTETRVRIKHKPMLYMLLVSLTVAVSGIIFKYVTVEDSFWISSFWEYVGLGTTGVFIFLCMPKQRREFIHMNRAGGVRIFLVNVISEFTSVSGNLLTNFALVLAPATLVFIVGSFQPAFVLLLTIIGTYMFPKIIKEDMSWQVLYPKIVAVIVMV
;
A
#
# COMPACT_ATOMS: atom_id res chain seq x y z
N VAL A 1 -7.55 -21.40 -2.98
CA VAL A 1 -8.20 -21.29 -1.67
C VAL A 1 -7.17 -21.39 -0.54
N VAL A 2 -6.27 -22.37 -0.55
CA VAL A 2 -5.25 -22.56 0.51
C VAL A 2 -4.33 -21.34 0.63
N GLY A 3 -3.80 -20.81 -0.49
CA GLY A 3 -2.94 -19.63 -0.49
C GLY A 3 -3.62 -18.37 0.07
N ALA A 4 -4.91 -18.17 -0.22
CA ALA A 4 -5.66 -17.05 0.35
C ALA A 4 -5.80 -17.17 1.88
N ILE A 5 -6.00 -18.37 2.40
CA ILE A 5 -6.06 -18.62 3.85
C ILE A 5 -4.71 -18.32 4.50
N LEU A 6 -3.60 -18.77 3.89
CA LEU A 6 -2.23 -18.52 4.39
C LEU A 6 -1.92 -17.01 4.44
N VAL A 7 -2.26 -16.27 3.39
CA VAL A 7 -2.11 -14.81 3.37
C VAL A 7 -2.93 -14.16 4.48
N PHE A 8 -4.16 -14.62 4.71
CA PHE A 8 -5.03 -14.10 5.77
C PHE A 8 -4.44 -14.37 7.16
N VAL A 9 -3.91 -15.57 7.39
CA VAL A 9 -3.22 -15.93 8.64
C VAL A 9 -1.96 -15.07 8.83
N GLY A 10 -1.15 -14.86 7.79
CA GLY A 10 0.02 -14.00 7.84
C GLY A 10 -0.32 -12.54 8.19
N LEU A 11 -1.39 -11.98 7.63
CA LEU A 11 -1.90 -10.65 7.98
C LEU A 11 -2.32 -10.55 9.44
N ILE A 12 -2.98 -11.58 9.99
CA ILE A 12 -3.34 -11.63 11.40
C ILE A 12 -2.07 -11.64 12.27
N VAL A 13 -1.07 -12.45 11.91
CA VAL A 13 0.20 -12.54 12.65
C VAL A 13 0.93 -11.19 12.68
N ILE A 14 0.97 -10.47 11.56
CA ILE A 14 1.56 -9.11 11.49
C ILE A 14 0.75 -8.10 12.34
N SER A 15 -0.57 -8.25 12.40
CA SER A 15 -1.44 -7.35 13.16
C SER A 15 -1.34 -7.52 14.69
N ILE A 16 -0.70 -8.59 15.17
CA ILE A 16 -0.47 -8.81 16.59
C ILE A 16 0.75 -8.02 17.03
N ASN A 17 0.53 -7.05 17.91
CA ASN A 17 1.62 -6.27 18.48
C ASN A 17 2.30 -7.07 19.61
N TRP A 18 3.44 -7.71 19.31
CA TRP A 18 4.19 -8.60 20.21
C TRP A 18 4.96 -7.84 21.32
N THR A 19 4.98 -6.51 21.24
CA THR A 19 5.76 -5.66 22.17
C THR A 19 4.99 -5.28 23.43
N GLU A 20 3.67 -5.46 23.46
CA GLU A 20 2.87 -5.18 24.66
C GLU A 20 2.48 -6.48 25.38
N THR A 21 2.60 -6.47 26.71
CA THR A 21 2.24 -7.58 27.62
C THR A 21 0.77 -8.03 27.53
N ARG A 22 -0.04 -7.39 26.75
CA ARG A 22 -1.42 -7.77 26.43
C ARG A 22 -1.66 -7.71 24.93
N VAL A 23 -1.99 -8.84 24.33
CA VAL A 23 -2.48 -8.95 22.97
C VAL A 23 -3.78 -8.16 22.84
N ARG A 24 -3.71 -6.91 22.39
CA ARG A 24 -4.89 -6.10 22.08
C ARG A 24 -5.17 -6.17 20.59
N ILE A 25 -6.09 -7.02 20.20
CA ILE A 25 -6.62 -7.03 18.84
C ILE A 25 -7.43 -5.73 18.65
N LYS A 26 -6.92 -4.82 17.84
CA LYS A 26 -7.61 -3.58 17.49
C LYS A 26 -8.64 -3.88 16.39
N HIS A 27 -9.84 -4.26 16.74
CA HIS A 27 -10.90 -4.63 15.79
C HIS A 27 -11.22 -3.54 14.76
N LYS A 28 -11.19 -2.26 15.15
CA LYS A 28 -11.50 -1.15 14.24
C LYS A 28 -10.48 -1.02 13.09
N PRO A 29 -9.16 -0.95 13.33
CA PRO A 29 -8.17 -0.96 12.24
C PRO A 29 -8.26 -2.19 11.34
N MET A 30 -8.50 -3.36 11.91
CA MET A 30 -8.65 -4.61 11.15
C MET A 30 -9.85 -4.56 10.20
N LEU A 31 -11.00 -4.04 10.67
CA LEU A 31 -12.19 -3.86 9.83
C LEU A 31 -11.91 -2.87 8.69
N TYR A 32 -11.25 -1.73 8.99
CA TYR A 32 -10.88 -0.77 7.94
C TYR A 32 -9.93 -1.37 6.90
N MET A 33 -8.93 -2.14 7.31
CA MET A 33 -8.03 -2.83 6.38
C MET A 33 -8.79 -3.82 5.49
N LEU A 34 -9.74 -4.56 6.04
CA LEU A 34 -10.57 -5.50 5.29
C LEU A 34 -11.44 -4.76 4.27
N LEU A 35 -12.07 -3.65 4.66
CA LEU A 35 -12.86 -2.83 3.74
C LEU A 35 -12.00 -2.24 2.61
N VAL A 36 -10.80 -1.74 2.94
CA VAL A 36 -9.87 -1.21 1.94
C VAL A 36 -9.44 -2.30 0.96
N SER A 37 -9.04 -3.49 1.45
CA SER A 37 -8.62 -4.58 0.57
C SER A 37 -9.76 -5.08 -0.33
N LEU A 38 -10.99 -5.13 0.18
CA LEU A 38 -12.17 -5.45 -0.64
C LEU A 38 -12.38 -4.38 -1.73
N THR A 39 -12.29 -3.11 -1.37
CA THR A 39 -12.44 -2.00 -2.34
C THR A 39 -11.38 -2.08 -3.44
N VAL A 40 -10.12 -2.34 -3.08
CA VAL A 40 -9.03 -2.50 -4.05
C VAL A 40 -9.26 -3.69 -4.97
N ALA A 41 -9.71 -4.82 -4.43
CA ALA A 41 -10.00 -6.02 -5.23
C ALA A 41 -11.15 -5.76 -6.22
N VAL A 42 -12.24 -5.14 -5.78
CA VAL A 42 -13.37 -4.76 -6.64
C VAL A 42 -12.94 -3.78 -7.71
N SER A 43 -12.15 -2.75 -7.34
CA SER A 43 -11.63 -1.77 -8.29
C SER A 43 -10.77 -2.41 -9.37
N GLY A 44 -9.88 -3.35 -9.01
CA GLY A 44 -9.06 -4.08 -9.99
C GLY A 44 -9.86 -4.97 -10.94
N ILE A 45 -10.95 -5.58 -10.46
CA ILE A 45 -11.86 -6.37 -11.31
C ILE A 45 -12.61 -5.46 -12.27
N ILE A 46 -13.13 -4.33 -11.79
CA ILE A 46 -13.83 -3.35 -12.63
C ILE A 46 -12.87 -2.79 -13.69
N PHE A 47 -11.65 -2.41 -13.28
CA PHE A 47 -10.63 -1.93 -14.22
C PHE A 47 -10.36 -2.96 -15.32
N LYS A 48 -10.17 -4.23 -14.97
CA LYS A 48 -9.96 -5.30 -15.93
C LYS A 48 -11.15 -5.44 -16.89
N TYR A 49 -12.38 -5.41 -16.37
CA TYR A 49 -13.60 -5.53 -17.17
C TYR A 49 -13.69 -4.41 -18.20
N VAL A 50 -13.52 -3.16 -17.77
CA VAL A 50 -13.56 -1.98 -18.66
C VAL A 50 -12.43 -2.01 -19.68
N THR A 51 -11.23 -2.42 -19.29
CA THR A 51 -10.05 -2.44 -20.18
C THR A 51 -10.15 -3.50 -21.28
N VAL A 52 -10.94 -4.57 -21.07
CA VAL A 52 -11.18 -5.59 -22.11
C VAL A 52 -12.09 -5.03 -23.22
N GLU A 53 -13.00 -4.12 -22.89
CA GLU A 53 -13.91 -3.49 -23.86
C GLU A 53 -13.26 -2.26 -24.51
N ASP A 54 -12.49 -1.50 -23.75
CA ASP A 54 -11.79 -0.29 -24.17
C ASP A 54 -10.27 -0.49 -24.24
N SER A 55 -9.55 0.57 -24.62
CA SER A 55 -8.08 0.51 -24.62
C SER A 55 -7.53 0.74 -23.19
N PHE A 56 -6.41 0.07 -22.88
CA PHE A 56 -5.69 0.24 -21.63
C PHE A 56 -5.42 1.70 -21.24
N TRP A 57 -5.05 2.52 -22.23
CA TRP A 57 -4.73 3.92 -22.00
C TRP A 57 -5.95 4.76 -21.64
N ILE A 58 -7.09 4.47 -22.24
CA ILE A 58 -8.35 5.16 -21.96
C ILE A 58 -8.82 4.82 -20.54
N SER A 59 -8.82 3.54 -20.19
CA SER A 59 -9.20 3.07 -18.85
C SER A 59 -8.31 3.67 -17.76
N SER A 60 -6.99 3.64 -17.97
CA SER A 60 -6.03 4.24 -17.04
C SER A 60 -6.21 5.75 -16.91
N PHE A 61 -6.45 6.45 -18.02
CA PHE A 61 -6.72 7.89 -17.98
C PHE A 61 -7.93 8.22 -17.11
N TRP A 62 -9.05 7.53 -17.28
CA TRP A 62 -10.25 7.77 -16.48
C TRP A 62 -10.08 7.39 -15.02
N GLU A 63 -9.30 6.34 -14.72
CA GLU A 63 -8.93 5.99 -13.34
C GLU A 63 -8.20 7.15 -12.65
N TYR A 64 -7.17 7.71 -13.29
CA TYR A 64 -6.42 8.84 -12.74
C TYR A 64 -7.23 10.14 -12.66
N VAL A 65 -8.12 10.38 -13.60
CA VAL A 65 -9.10 11.49 -13.53
C VAL A 65 -10.00 11.32 -12.30
N GLY A 66 -10.48 10.11 -12.04
CA GLY A 66 -11.27 9.79 -10.86
C GLY A 66 -10.52 10.03 -9.56
N LEU A 67 -9.26 9.55 -9.47
CA LEU A 67 -8.39 9.78 -8.32
C LEU A 67 -8.11 11.28 -8.11
N GLY A 68 -7.78 12.00 -9.18
CA GLY A 68 -7.55 13.45 -9.13
C GLY A 68 -8.79 14.21 -8.65
N THR A 69 -9.96 13.87 -9.19
CA THR A 69 -11.25 14.48 -8.78
C THR A 69 -11.54 14.23 -7.32
N THR A 70 -11.29 13.00 -6.83
CA THR A 70 -11.43 12.65 -5.41
C THR A 70 -10.49 13.47 -4.54
N GLY A 71 -9.23 13.64 -4.96
CA GLY A 71 -8.25 14.48 -4.27
C GLY A 71 -8.70 15.95 -4.17
N VAL A 72 -9.21 16.51 -5.27
CA VAL A 72 -9.77 17.87 -5.31
C VAL A 72 -10.98 17.97 -4.39
N PHE A 73 -11.87 16.99 -4.42
CA PHE A 73 -13.05 16.96 -3.56
C PHE A 73 -12.66 16.97 -2.07
N ILE A 74 -11.71 16.12 -1.65
CA ILE A 74 -11.19 16.10 -0.28
C ILE A 74 -10.61 17.46 0.11
N PHE A 75 -9.80 18.04 -0.79
CA PHE A 75 -9.17 19.34 -0.54
C PHE A 75 -10.19 20.47 -0.36
N LEU A 76 -11.29 20.46 -1.12
CA LEU A 76 -12.34 21.48 -1.04
C LEU A 76 -13.28 21.26 0.15
N CYS A 77 -13.70 20.01 0.39
CA CYS A 77 -14.74 19.69 1.36
C CYS A 77 -14.20 19.46 2.77
N MET A 78 -12.90 19.14 2.94
CA MET A 78 -12.31 18.81 4.24
C MET A 78 -11.29 19.84 4.71
N PRO A 79 -11.72 20.90 5.44
CA PRO A 79 -10.85 22.02 5.82
C PRO A 79 -9.70 21.61 6.74
N LYS A 80 -9.85 20.55 7.52
CA LYS A 80 -8.80 20.02 8.39
C LYS A 80 -7.64 19.47 7.56
N GLN A 81 -7.91 18.58 6.62
CA GLN A 81 -6.91 17.97 5.72
C GLN A 81 -6.22 19.03 4.86
N ARG A 82 -6.99 20.01 4.36
CA ARG A 82 -6.43 21.16 3.63
C ARG A 82 -5.43 21.95 4.45
N ARG A 83 -5.75 22.25 5.73
CA ARG A 83 -4.84 22.98 6.62
C ARG A 83 -3.57 22.18 6.90
N GLU A 84 -3.69 20.89 7.19
CA GLU A 84 -2.56 20.01 7.44
C GLU A 84 -1.65 19.93 6.20
N PHE A 85 -2.22 19.75 5.01
CA PHE A 85 -1.49 19.72 3.75
C PHE A 85 -0.71 21.03 3.49
N ILE A 86 -1.36 22.18 3.65
CA ILE A 86 -0.72 23.50 3.47
C ILE A 86 0.38 23.69 4.52
N HIS A 87 0.13 23.33 5.77
CA HIS A 87 1.10 23.45 6.85
C HIS A 87 2.35 22.60 6.60
N MET A 88 2.17 21.33 6.21
CA MET A 88 3.27 20.43 5.90
C MET A 88 4.12 20.95 4.73
N ASN A 89 3.49 21.42 3.67
CA ASN A 89 4.23 21.96 2.52
C ASN A 89 4.98 23.26 2.85
N ARG A 90 4.40 24.12 3.68
CA ARG A 90 5.09 25.35 4.13
C ARG A 90 6.24 25.06 5.10
N ALA A 91 6.06 24.14 6.03
CA ALA A 91 7.09 23.77 7.01
C ALA A 91 8.27 23.00 6.38
N GLY A 92 7.98 22.17 5.39
CA GLY A 92 8.97 21.28 4.78
C GLY A 92 9.69 21.82 3.56
N GLY A 93 9.19 22.93 2.99
CA GLY A 93 9.76 23.58 1.84
C GLY A 93 9.91 22.66 0.61
N VAL A 94 10.83 23.06 -0.27
CA VAL A 94 11.08 22.35 -1.56
C VAL A 94 11.49 20.89 -1.36
N ARG A 95 12.17 20.56 -0.28
CA ARG A 95 12.63 19.19 -0.03
C ARG A 95 11.47 18.22 0.16
N ILE A 96 10.48 18.57 0.98
CA ILE A 96 9.29 17.73 1.21
C ILE A 96 8.49 17.64 -0.09
N PHE A 97 8.33 18.74 -0.81
CA PHE A 97 7.66 18.74 -2.10
C PHE A 97 8.30 17.78 -3.11
N LEU A 98 9.63 17.83 -3.27
CA LEU A 98 10.36 16.92 -4.17
C LEU A 98 10.21 15.45 -3.76
N VAL A 99 10.30 15.14 -2.47
CA VAL A 99 10.10 13.76 -1.98
C VAL A 99 8.68 13.26 -2.31
N ASN A 100 7.67 14.11 -2.12
CA ASN A 100 6.29 13.76 -2.45
C ASN A 100 6.11 13.53 -3.96
N VAL A 101 6.69 14.39 -4.81
CA VAL A 101 6.62 14.23 -6.28
C VAL A 101 7.29 12.92 -6.73
N ILE A 102 8.48 12.61 -6.19
CA ILE A 102 9.19 11.36 -6.52
C ILE A 102 8.38 10.14 -6.04
N SER A 103 7.84 10.21 -4.83
CA SER A 103 6.99 9.16 -4.27
C SER A 103 5.76 8.93 -5.15
N GLU A 104 5.07 10.00 -5.54
CA GLU A 104 3.88 9.91 -6.39
C GLU A 104 4.20 9.35 -7.77
N PHE A 105 5.28 9.83 -8.39
CA PHE A 105 5.75 9.28 -9.67
C PHE A 105 6.02 7.78 -9.59
N THR A 106 6.67 7.34 -8.53
CA THR A 106 6.94 5.90 -8.29
C THR A 106 5.64 5.12 -8.08
N SER A 107 4.70 5.66 -7.31
CA SER A 107 3.39 5.05 -7.06
C SER A 107 2.56 4.91 -8.33
N VAL A 108 2.49 5.97 -9.12
CA VAL A 108 1.79 5.96 -10.42
C VAL A 108 2.40 4.93 -11.36
N SER A 109 3.74 4.89 -11.45
CA SER A 109 4.44 3.90 -12.28
C SER A 109 4.16 2.47 -11.82
N GLY A 110 4.17 2.20 -10.53
CA GLY A 110 3.84 0.90 -9.95
C GLY A 110 2.39 0.49 -10.21
N ASN A 111 1.44 1.40 -10.06
CA ASN A 111 0.04 1.16 -10.37
C ASN A 111 -0.19 0.86 -11.86
N LEU A 112 0.44 1.63 -12.77
CA LEU A 112 0.34 1.36 -14.21
C LEU A 112 0.86 -0.03 -14.57
N LEU A 113 1.99 -0.45 -13.97
CA LEU A 113 2.53 -1.80 -14.18
C LEU A 113 1.59 -2.88 -13.65
N THR A 114 0.98 -2.65 -12.48
CA THR A 114 0.00 -3.58 -11.90
C THR A 114 -1.26 -3.67 -12.76
N ASN A 115 -1.78 -2.54 -13.22
CA ASN A 115 -2.92 -2.48 -14.12
C ASN A 115 -2.63 -3.17 -15.45
N PHE A 116 -1.43 -2.99 -15.99
CA PHE A 116 -0.98 -3.68 -17.19
C PHE A 116 -0.90 -5.20 -16.97
N ALA A 117 -0.39 -5.63 -15.83
CA ALA A 117 -0.36 -7.05 -15.46
C ALA A 117 -1.77 -7.64 -15.32
N LEU A 118 -2.75 -6.88 -14.80
CA LEU A 118 -4.15 -7.29 -14.71
C LEU A 118 -4.79 -7.55 -16.08
N VAL A 119 -4.35 -6.83 -17.11
CA VAL A 119 -4.83 -7.07 -18.49
C VAL A 119 -4.25 -8.37 -19.05
N LEU A 120 -2.96 -8.62 -18.79
CA LEU A 120 -2.24 -9.76 -19.37
C LEU A 120 -2.49 -11.09 -18.64
N ALA A 121 -2.82 -11.04 -17.34
CA ALA A 121 -2.93 -12.23 -16.50
C ALA A 121 -4.26 -12.27 -15.72
N PRO A 122 -4.68 -13.45 -15.22
CA PRO A 122 -5.80 -13.54 -14.29
C PRO A 122 -5.56 -12.68 -13.06
N ALA A 123 -6.57 -11.91 -12.65
CA ALA A 123 -6.48 -11.00 -11.50
C ALA A 123 -5.99 -11.71 -10.22
N THR A 124 -6.40 -12.97 -10.02
CA THR A 124 -5.95 -13.78 -8.89
C THR A 124 -4.44 -13.95 -8.86
N LEU A 125 -3.78 -14.20 -10.00
CA LEU A 125 -2.33 -14.34 -10.07
C LEU A 125 -1.63 -13.02 -9.76
N VAL A 126 -2.14 -11.91 -10.30
CA VAL A 126 -1.57 -10.57 -10.05
C VAL A 126 -1.64 -10.22 -8.56
N PHE A 127 -2.77 -10.48 -7.91
CA PHE A 127 -2.93 -10.22 -6.48
C PHE A 127 -2.10 -11.17 -5.60
N ILE A 128 -1.91 -12.44 -6.01
CA ILE A 128 -1.00 -13.36 -5.31
C ILE A 128 0.44 -12.83 -5.40
N VAL A 129 0.90 -12.41 -6.57
CA VAL A 129 2.23 -11.79 -6.70
C VAL A 129 2.32 -10.50 -5.86
N GLY A 130 1.26 -9.68 -5.84
CA GLY A 130 1.15 -8.50 -4.98
C GLY A 130 1.27 -8.81 -3.48
N SER A 131 0.89 -10.00 -3.03
CA SER A 131 1.01 -10.40 -1.62
C SER A 131 2.45 -10.55 -1.13
N PHE A 132 3.44 -10.62 -2.03
CA PHE A 132 4.88 -10.56 -1.70
C PHE A 132 5.37 -9.14 -1.35
N GLN A 133 4.55 -8.11 -1.56
CA GLN A 133 4.93 -6.73 -1.26
C GLN A 133 5.51 -6.53 0.16
N PRO A 134 4.97 -7.11 1.24
CA PRO A 134 5.55 -6.98 2.58
C PRO A 134 6.98 -7.53 2.67
N ALA A 135 7.30 -8.59 1.92
CA ALA A 135 8.65 -9.16 1.88
C ALA A 135 9.64 -8.16 1.25
N PHE A 136 9.27 -7.56 0.11
CA PHE A 136 10.09 -6.53 -0.54
C PHE A 136 10.24 -5.28 0.33
N VAL A 137 9.17 -4.83 0.99
CA VAL A 137 9.22 -3.68 1.92
C VAL A 137 10.18 -3.99 3.07
N LEU A 138 10.10 -5.17 3.68
CA LEU A 138 11.00 -5.58 4.75
C LEU A 138 12.46 -5.58 4.27
N LEU A 139 12.74 -6.17 3.12
CA LEU A 139 14.08 -6.22 2.53
C LEU A 139 14.62 -4.81 2.25
N LEU A 140 13.82 -3.95 1.62
CA LEU A 140 14.20 -2.57 1.33
C LEU A 140 14.40 -1.75 2.62
N THR A 141 13.62 -2.00 3.65
CA THR A 141 13.77 -1.32 4.95
C THR A 141 15.07 -1.73 5.64
N ILE A 142 15.43 -3.02 5.59
CA ILE A 142 16.70 -3.51 6.13
C ILE A 142 17.87 -2.86 5.39
N ILE A 143 17.85 -2.90 4.05
CA ILE A 143 18.89 -2.27 3.22
C ILE A 143 18.95 -0.77 3.50
N GLY A 144 17.81 -0.10 3.54
CA GLY A 144 17.71 1.34 3.80
C GLY A 144 18.25 1.74 5.16
N THR A 145 17.98 0.94 6.20
CA THR A 145 18.53 1.16 7.56
C THR A 145 20.05 1.03 7.56
N TYR A 146 20.59 0.09 6.78
CA TYR A 146 22.05 -0.11 6.69
C TYR A 146 22.73 0.99 5.87
N MET A 147 22.12 1.44 4.76
CA MET A 147 22.69 2.48 3.90
C MET A 147 22.48 3.91 4.44
N PHE A 148 21.35 4.16 5.11
CA PHE A 148 20.94 5.49 5.56
C PHE A 148 20.49 5.50 7.04
N PRO A 149 21.36 5.14 8.00
CA PRO A 149 20.97 4.98 9.40
C PRO A 149 20.50 6.28 10.08
N LYS A 150 20.81 7.43 9.47
CA LYS A 150 20.38 8.75 9.96
C LYS A 150 18.95 9.14 9.53
N ILE A 151 18.43 8.51 8.47
CA ILE A 151 17.14 8.84 7.87
C ILE A 151 16.11 7.76 8.22
N ILE A 152 16.50 6.51 8.09
CA ILE A 152 15.65 5.34 8.35
C ILE A 152 16.14 4.71 9.65
N LYS A 153 15.37 4.90 10.73
CA LYS A 153 15.60 4.26 12.02
C LYS A 153 14.46 3.27 12.25
N GLU A 154 14.59 2.08 11.73
CA GLU A 154 13.72 1.00 12.16
C GLU A 154 14.36 0.27 13.34
N ASP A 155 13.53 -0.11 14.30
CA ASP A 155 13.97 -0.91 15.42
C ASP A 155 14.32 -2.31 14.90
N MET A 156 15.64 -2.54 14.73
CA MET A 156 16.21 -3.82 14.28
C MET A 156 16.31 -4.84 15.42
N SER A 157 15.64 -4.58 16.56
CA SER A 157 15.63 -5.53 17.65
C SER A 157 15.02 -6.86 17.17
N TRP A 158 15.63 -7.96 17.60
CA TRP A 158 15.20 -9.31 17.23
C TRP A 158 13.73 -9.58 17.58
N GLN A 159 13.23 -8.91 18.61
CA GLN A 159 11.83 -8.99 19.06
C GLN A 159 10.84 -8.39 18.05
N VAL A 160 11.25 -7.38 17.28
CA VAL A 160 10.43 -6.74 16.25
C VAL A 160 10.62 -7.41 14.87
N LEU A 161 11.84 -7.85 14.57
CA LEU A 161 12.18 -8.42 13.29
C LEU A 161 11.65 -9.85 13.12
N TYR A 162 11.73 -10.67 14.16
CA TYR A 162 11.32 -12.07 14.14
C TYR A 162 9.85 -12.28 13.71
N PRO A 163 8.84 -11.59 14.32
CA PRO A 163 7.45 -11.76 13.90
C PRO A 163 7.20 -11.29 12.46
N LYS A 164 7.93 -10.27 11.98
CA LYS A 164 7.82 -9.81 10.59
C LYS A 164 8.35 -10.86 9.61
N ILE A 165 9.49 -11.48 9.92
CA ILE A 165 10.07 -12.56 9.10
C ILE A 165 9.12 -13.77 9.08
N VAL A 166 8.63 -14.20 10.24
CA VAL A 166 7.69 -15.33 10.33
C VAL A 166 6.44 -15.06 9.52
N ALA A 167 5.87 -13.86 9.62
CA ALA A 167 4.69 -13.49 8.86
C ALA A 167 4.94 -13.49 7.35
N VAL A 168 6.09 -13.01 6.90
CA VAL A 168 6.49 -13.06 5.48
C VAL A 168 6.62 -14.52 5.02
N ILE A 169 7.27 -15.40 5.81
CA ILE A 169 7.40 -16.83 5.47
C ILE A 169 6.04 -17.51 5.36
N VAL A 170 5.08 -17.15 6.21
CA VAL A 170 3.72 -17.72 6.19
C VAL A 170 2.92 -17.22 4.98
N MET A 171 3.20 -16.00 4.47
CA MET A 171 2.52 -15.43 3.30
C MET A 171 3.06 -15.97 1.97
N VAL A 172 4.30 -16.40 1.92
CA VAL A 172 5.01 -16.96 0.75
C VAL A 172 4.83 -18.47 0.67
#